data_ade9611f0e833e05a64d930d1d4fa1ec
#
_entry.id   ade9611f0e833e05a64d930d1d4fa1ec
#
_cell.length_a   1.000
_cell.length_b   1.000
_cell.length_c   1.000
_cell.angle_alpha   90.00
_cell.angle_beta   90.00
_cell.angle_gamma   90.00
#
_symmetry.space_group_name_H-M   'P 1'
#
loop_
_entity.id
_entity.type
_entity.pdbx_description
1 polymer ?
#
loop_
_entity_poly.entity_id
_entity_poly.type
_entity_poly.pdbx_seq_one_letter_code
_entity_poly.pdbx_strand_id
1 'polypeptide(L)'
;MCIRDSPGSAPAHCGAECTNIGLLGMWMTCNYGAVLTSYALYRTLERMGKKVSLLDFSYTDRQKDACTVFRKFLAQEKLSIIPMHNLDHAYYMNDHFDTFMVGSDQVWNPGFLGSLFFLDFAKGEKRKIAYGPSMARHDKPSERYLRKISGLLKRFDAISVREQGMVDHLRKYFGCDSTWVMDPVFLHSREQWLKLAQPAEGAGNSVVSYILDPTESKRKLLLDISSRLEAPLLNMVDIQKKEINNRELLNLPGTMEEATLNDWLGNIAHCKYFITDSYHGVCFALIFNKPFICIDNPLRGSGRFISLLELLHLRDRMLPEHADRIPDGTSLEMNYETINQILQAHMEQSGQWLLDALSKKRPEALEHYNRSTEKKLTRKPPTRWQLMKRKGKRLLIKVYHRLVRR
;
A
#
# COMPACT_ATOMS: atom_id res chain seq x y z
N MET A 1 -21.94 17.38 -57.55
CA MET A 1 -21.55 15.92 -57.56
C MET A 1 -21.33 15.56 -56.08
N CYS A 2 -22.39 15.01 -55.46
CA CYS A 2 -22.39 14.70 -54.01
C CYS A 2 -21.68 13.37 -53.77
N ILE A 3 -20.69 13.39 -52.91
CA ILE A 3 -20.07 12.17 -52.34
C ILE A 3 -20.78 11.90 -51.01
N ARG A 4 -21.47 10.77 -50.93
CA ARG A 4 -22.16 10.27 -49.74
C ARG A 4 -21.14 9.74 -48.75
N ASP A 5 -21.16 10.29 -47.53
CA ASP A 5 -20.47 9.72 -46.38
C ASP A 5 -21.18 8.44 -45.94
N SER A 6 -20.43 7.35 -45.86
CA SER A 6 -20.88 6.07 -45.27
C SER A 6 -20.71 6.16 -43.72
N PRO A 7 -21.67 5.67 -42.91
CA PRO A 7 -21.54 5.70 -41.45
C PRO A 7 -20.50 4.66 -41.01
N GLY A 8 -19.50 5.15 -40.29
CA GLY A 8 -18.47 4.35 -39.63
C GLY A 8 -19.10 3.36 -38.64
N SER A 9 -18.70 2.11 -38.78
CA SER A 9 -19.03 1.02 -37.84
C SER A 9 -18.58 1.35 -36.43
N ALA A 10 -19.52 1.38 -35.50
CA ALA A 10 -19.26 1.43 -34.08
C ALA A 10 -18.40 0.21 -33.67
N PRO A 11 -17.42 0.36 -32.76
CA PRO A 11 -16.67 -0.77 -32.27
C PRO A 11 -17.60 -1.73 -31.55
N ALA A 12 -17.52 -3.01 -31.93
CA ALA A 12 -18.24 -4.10 -31.30
C ALA A 12 -17.98 -4.11 -29.79
N HIS A 13 -18.98 -3.80 -28.98
CA HIS A 13 -18.96 -4.07 -27.55
C HIS A 13 -18.86 -5.59 -27.34
N CYS A 14 -17.64 -6.05 -27.08
CA CYS A 14 -17.42 -7.37 -26.50
C CYS A 14 -18.09 -7.35 -25.14
N GLY A 15 -19.13 -8.16 -24.92
CA GLY A 15 -19.89 -8.29 -23.68
C GLY A 15 -19.08 -8.92 -22.54
N ALA A 16 -18.06 -8.25 -22.08
CA ALA A 16 -17.38 -8.59 -20.83
C ALA A 16 -18.24 -8.01 -19.69
N GLU A 17 -18.90 -8.88 -18.93
CA GLU A 17 -19.59 -8.49 -17.70
C GLU A 17 -18.71 -7.57 -16.86
N CYS A 18 -19.21 -6.36 -16.57
CA CYS A 18 -18.48 -5.37 -15.80
C CYS A 18 -18.27 -5.90 -14.39
N THR A 19 -17.08 -6.43 -14.10
CA THR A 19 -16.77 -7.02 -12.81
C THR A 19 -16.71 -5.95 -11.72
N ASN A 20 -17.53 -6.10 -10.67
CA ASN A 20 -17.51 -5.26 -9.48
C ASN A 20 -16.42 -5.74 -8.51
N ILE A 21 -15.46 -4.88 -8.16
CA ILE A 21 -14.33 -5.20 -7.29
C ILE A 21 -14.44 -4.43 -5.97
N GLY A 22 -14.48 -5.16 -4.85
CA GLY A 22 -14.28 -4.63 -3.52
C GLY A 22 -12.78 -4.64 -3.18
N LEU A 23 -12.14 -3.47 -3.12
CA LEU A 23 -10.72 -3.32 -2.88
C LEU A 23 -10.43 -3.03 -1.41
N LEU A 24 -9.60 -3.86 -0.79
CA LEU A 24 -9.09 -3.69 0.57
C LEU A 24 -7.64 -3.21 0.53
N GLY A 25 -7.32 -2.16 1.29
CA GLY A 25 -5.97 -1.62 1.40
C GLY A 25 -5.76 -0.88 2.71
N MET A 26 -4.53 -0.45 2.97
CA MET A 26 -4.15 0.28 4.19
C MET A 26 -4.37 1.79 4.08
N TRP A 27 -5.12 2.27 3.10
CA TRP A 27 -5.36 3.68 2.82
C TRP A 27 -5.98 4.48 3.99
N MET A 28 -6.59 3.78 4.94
CA MET A 28 -7.18 4.37 6.15
C MET A 28 -6.16 4.72 7.23
N THR A 29 -4.89 4.40 7.02
CA THR A 29 -3.79 4.83 7.89
C THR A 29 -3.30 6.19 7.43
N CYS A 30 -2.80 7.03 8.34
CA CYS A 30 -2.32 8.37 8.00
C CYS A 30 -0.92 8.32 7.36
N ASN A 31 -0.70 7.46 6.38
CA ASN A 31 0.58 7.31 5.68
C ASN A 31 0.42 7.60 4.19
N TYR A 32 1.21 8.52 3.67
CA TYR A 32 1.17 8.96 2.27
C TYR A 32 1.27 7.78 1.30
N GLY A 33 2.26 6.91 1.51
CA GLY A 33 2.47 5.75 0.66
C GLY A 33 1.31 4.76 0.65
N ALA A 34 0.72 4.49 1.82
CA ALA A 34 -0.42 3.56 1.93
C ALA A 34 -1.67 4.08 1.18
N VAL A 35 -1.89 5.39 1.19
CA VAL A 35 -2.98 6.02 0.43
C VAL A 35 -2.68 5.98 -1.07
N LEU A 36 -1.48 6.39 -1.47
CA LEU A 36 -1.09 6.47 -2.88
C LEU A 36 -1.00 5.10 -3.55
N THR A 37 -0.56 4.05 -2.85
CA THR A 37 -0.57 2.69 -3.40
C THR A 37 -2.00 2.16 -3.60
N SER A 38 -2.92 2.46 -2.67
CA SER A 38 -4.33 2.11 -2.83
C SER A 38 -5.01 2.91 -3.95
N TYR A 39 -4.71 4.19 -4.07
CA TYR A 39 -5.15 5.07 -5.15
C TYR A 39 -4.67 4.54 -6.51
N ALA A 40 -3.39 4.22 -6.63
CA ALA A 40 -2.80 3.72 -7.86
C ALA A 40 -3.47 2.41 -8.32
N LEU A 41 -3.67 1.45 -7.41
CA LEU A 41 -4.34 0.20 -7.75
C LEU A 41 -5.79 0.43 -8.17
N TYR A 42 -6.52 1.28 -7.44
CA TYR A 42 -7.89 1.66 -7.77
C TYR A 42 -7.99 2.23 -9.19
N ARG A 43 -7.17 3.25 -9.51
CA ARG A 43 -7.16 3.89 -10.83
C ARG A 43 -6.70 2.95 -11.95
N THR A 44 -5.78 2.04 -11.64
CA THR A 44 -5.35 1.02 -12.62
C THR A 44 -6.49 0.08 -12.98
N LEU A 45 -7.24 -0.39 -11.99
CA LEU A 45 -8.41 -1.23 -12.21
C LEU A 45 -9.53 -0.50 -12.98
N GLU A 46 -9.77 0.80 -12.69
CA GLU A 46 -10.70 1.62 -13.48
C GLU A 46 -10.28 1.73 -14.95
N ARG A 47 -8.98 1.98 -15.22
CA ARG A 47 -8.44 2.00 -16.60
C ARG A 47 -8.60 0.66 -17.32
N MET A 48 -8.61 -0.45 -16.57
CA MET A 48 -8.92 -1.80 -17.09
C MET A 48 -10.42 -2.05 -17.26
N GLY A 49 -11.27 -1.01 -17.14
CA GLY A 49 -12.72 -1.09 -17.31
C GLY A 49 -13.46 -1.78 -16.16
N LYS A 50 -12.86 -1.87 -14.96
CA LYS A 50 -13.49 -2.48 -13.78
C LYS A 50 -14.21 -1.44 -12.93
N LYS A 51 -15.35 -1.81 -12.35
CA LYS A 51 -16.02 -1.00 -11.34
C LYS A 51 -15.43 -1.32 -9.97
N VAL A 52 -14.85 -0.33 -9.31
CA VAL A 52 -14.08 -0.51 -8.08
C VAL A 52 -14.68 0.31 -6.95
N SER A 53 -14.66 -0.24 -5.73
CA SER A 53 -14.94 0.52 -4.51
C SER A 53 -13.91 0.16 -3.44
N LEU A 54 -13.37 1.17 -2.75
CA LEU A 54 -12.54 0.99 -1.57
C LEU A 54 -13.42 0.61 -0.38
N LEU A 55 -13.08 -0.45 0.34
CA LEU A 55 -13.75 -0.84 1.56
C LEU A 55 -13.08 -0.18 2.76
N ASP A 56 -13.80 0.71 3.47
CA ASP A 56 -13.29 1.50 4.58
C ASP A 56 -13.53 0.84 5.92
N PHE A 57 -12.47 0.34 6.55
CA PHE A 57 -12.49 -0.28 7.87
C PHE A 57 -12.01 0.64 9.00
N SER A 58 -12.13 1.94 8.85
CA SER A 58 -11.82 2.92 9.91
C SER A 58 -12.87 2.88 11.01
N TYR A 59 -12.58 2.16 12.10
CA TYR A 59 -13.56 1.90 13.17
C TYR A 59 -13.62 2.97 14.25
N THR A 60 -12.55 3.74 14.43
CA THR A 60 -12.44 4.70 15.53
C THR A 60 -12.57 6.12 15.00
N ASP A 61 -13.21 7.00 15.78
CA ASP A 61 -13.29 8.42 15.46
C ASP A 61 -11.87 9.04 15.40
N ARG A 62 -10.94 8.55 16.23
CA ARG A 62 -9.52 8.97 16.16
C ARG A 62 -8.87 8.68 14.82
N GLN A 63 -9.15 7.52 14.20
CA GLN A 63 -8.65 7.20 12.86
C GLN A 63 -9.31 8.06 11.78
N LYS A 64 -10.60 8.40 11.96
CA LYS A 64 -11.32 9.28 11.04
C LYS A 64 -10.75 10.70 11.06
N ASP A 65 -10.49 11.25 12.25
CA ASP A 65 -9.97 12.60 12.41
C ASP A 65 -8.53 12.73 11.91
N ALA A 66 -7.68 11.76 12.25
CA ALA A 66 -6.27 11.76 11.88
C ALA A 66 -6.04 11.66 10.36
N CYS A 67 -7.00 11.09 9.61
CA CYS A 67 -6.89 10.86 8.16
C CYS A 67 -7.64 11.91 7.31
N THR A 68 -7.99 13.07 7.88
CA THR A 68 -8.82 14.08 7.19
C THR A 68 -8.19 14.55 5.88
N VAL A 69 -6.89 14.81 5.84
CA VAL A 69 -6.18 15.25 4.62
C VAL A 69 -6.26 14.20 3.52
N PHE A 70 -6.03 12.93 3.88
CA PHE A 70 -6.07 11.82 2.92
C PHE A 70 -7.49 11.54 2.43
N ARG A 71 -8.50 11.66 3.30
CA ARG A 71 -9.91 11.52 2.90
C ARG A 71 -10.36 12.64 1.97
N LYS A 72 -9.91 13.87 2.21
CA LYS A 72 -10.16 15.01 1.29
C LYS A 72 -9.58 14.72 -0.08
N PHE A 73 -8.34 14.24 -0.17
CA PHE A 73 -7.72 13.86 -1.44
C PHE A 73 -8.54 12.78 -2.17
N LEU A 74 -8.89 11.68 -1.51
CA LEU A 74 -9.67 10.61 -2.13
C LEU A 74 -11.07 11.07 -2.57
N ALA A 75 -11.67 12.01 -1.84
CA ALA A 75 -12.96 12.60 -2.20
C ALA A 75 -12.83 13.55 -3.40
N GLN A 76 -11.78 14.38 -3.45
CA GLN A 76 -11.47 15.25 -4.60
C GLN A 76 -11.23 14.42 -5.87
N GLU A 77 -10.56 13.30 -5.72
CA GLU A 77 -10.32 12.32 -6.78
C GLU A 77 -11.55 11.45 -7.08
N LYS A 78 -12.70 11.67 -6.41
CA LYS A 78 -13.99 11.00 -6.64
C LYS A 78 -13.93 9.47 -6.60
N LEU A 79 -13.12 8.90 -5.70
CA LEU A 79 -13.10 7.45 -5.49
C LEU A 79 -14.38 6.97 -4.81
N SER A 80 -14.90 5.82 -5.25
CA SER A 80 -16.00 5.13 -4.57
C SER A 80 -15.49 4.51 -3.27
N ILE A 81 -16.00 4.97 -2.13
CA ILE A 81 -15.62 4.46 -0.80
C ILE A 81 -16.86 3.96 -0.08
N ILE A 82 -16.82 2.71 0.38
CA ILE A 82 -17.91 2.10 1.15
C ILE A 82 -17.49 1.96 2.61
N PRO A 83 -18.13 2.73 3.52
CA PRO A 83 -17.80 2.67 4.93
C PRO A 83 -18.26 1.36 5.57
N MET A 84 -17.36 0.70 6.30
CA MET A 84 -17.63 -0.48 7.09
C MET A 84 -17.69 -0.09 8.57
N HIS A 85 -18.82 -0.29 9.24
CA HIS A 85 -18.96 0.06 10.67
C HIS A 85 -18.32 -0.96 11.61
N ASN A 86 -18.06 -2.16 11.14
CA ASN A 86 -17.35 -3.22 11.86
C ASN A 86 -16.92 -4.33 10.90
N LEU A 87 -16.08 -5.25 11.37
CA LEU A 87 -15.59 -6.39 10.58
C LEU A 87 -16.69 -7.32 10.06
N ASP A 88 -17.81 -7.40 10.77
CA ASP A 88 -18.90 -8.28 10.38
C ASP A 88 -19.62 -7.75 9.12
N HIS A 89 -19.57 -6.43 8.85
CA HIS A 89 -20.13 -5.84 7.64
C HIS A 89 -19.44 -6.35 6.37
N ALA A 90 -18.15 -6.72 6.45
CA ALA A 90 -17.44 -7.28 5.31
C ALA A 90 -18.15 -8.50 4.69
N TYR A 91 -18.81 -9.32 5.51
CA TYR A 91 -19.55 -10.47 5.00
C TYR A 91 -20.71 -10.07 4.08
N TYR A 92 -21.42 -9.00 4.39
CA TYR A 92 -22.53 -8.51 3.56
C TYR A 92 -22.09 -7.93 2.22
N MET A 93 -20.80 -7.60 2.06
CA MET A 93 -20.25 -7.14 0.78
C MET A 93 -20.25 -8.23 -0.29
N ASN A 94 -20.43 -9.50 0.09
CA ASN A 94 -20.59 -10.60 -0.88
C ASN A 94 -21.80 -10.42 -1.81
N ASP A 95 -22.80 -9.66 -1.41
CA ASP A 95 -24.00 -9.43 -2.22
C ASP A 95 -23.81 -8.27 -3.22
N HIS A 96 -22.68 -7.52 -3.13
CA HIS A 96 -22.39 -6.33 -3.92
C HIS A 96 -21.20 -6.49 -4.86
N PHE A 97 -20.30 -7.44 -4.59
CA PHE A 97 -19.06 -7.61 -5.36
C PHE A 97 -18.88 -9.04 -5.89
N ASP A 98 -18.33 -9.14 -7.09
CA ASP A 98 -18.00 -10.41 -7.73
C ASP A 98 -16.58 -10.83 -7.37
N THR A 99 -15.72 -9.85 -7.16
CA THR A 99 -14.31 -10.01 -6.83
C THR A 99 -13.95 -9.21 -5.59
N PHE A 100 -13.20 -9.82 -4.69
CA PHE A 100 -12.50 -9.11 -3.62
C PHE A 100 -11.01 -9.11 -3.91
N MET A 101 -10.40 -7.94 -3.83
CA MET A 101 -8.96 -7.78 -4.01
C MET A 101 -8.35 -7.18 -2.76
N VAL A 102 -7.29 -7.80 -2.26
CA VAL A 102 -6.41 -7.17 -1.27
C VAL A 102 -5.25 -6.52 -2.01
N GLY A 103 -5.07 -5.22 -1.76
CA GLY A 103 -4.01 -4.42 -2.37
C GLY A 103 -2.67 -4.55 -1.66
N SER A 104 -1.73 -3.77 -2.15
CA SER A 104 -0.37 -3.71 -1.62
C SER A 104 -0.33 -3.09 -0.20
N ASP A 105 0.86 -3.03 0.33
CA ASP A 105 1.31 -2.64 1.64
C ASP A 105 1.39 -3.80 2.66
N GLN A 106 1.74 -3.51 3.91
CA GLN A 106 1.98 -4.51 4.96
C GLN A 106 0.68 -5.13 5.51
N VAL A 107 -0.31 -5.31 4.65
CA VAL A 107 -1.64 -5.82 5.00
C VAL A 107 -1.63 -7.26 5.53
N TRP A 108 -0.60 -8.04 5.20
CA TRP A 108 -0.43 -9.42 5.69
C TRP A 108 0.49 -9.52 6.92
N ASN A 109 0.93 -8.38 7.48
CA ASN A 109 1.66 -8.38 8.74
C ASN A 109 0.80 -9.02 9.84
N PRO A 110 1.32 -10.02 10.58
CA PRO A 110 0.56 -10.76 11.60
C PRO A 110 -0.05 -9.88 12.71
N GLY A 111 0.50 -8.71 12.96
CA GLY A 111 0.00 -7.73 13.93
C GLY A 111 -1.25 -6.93 13.49
N PHE A 112 -1.60 -6.94 12.19
CA PHE A 112 -2.72 -6.17 11.66
C PHE A 112 -4.02 -6.97 11.57
N LEU A 113 -5.15 -6.32 11.71
CA LEU A 113 -6.56 -6.69 11.49
C LEU A 113 -6.91 -8.19 11.35
N GLY A 114 -6.02 -9.06 11.78
CA GLY A 114 -6.22 -10.51 11.81
C GLY A 114 -6.31 -11.13 10.42
N SER A 115 -7.44 -11.79 10.11
CA SER A 115 -7.64 -12.52 8.84
C SER A 115 -8.45 -11.76 7.80
N LEU A 116 -8.81 -10.50 8.06
CA LEU A 116 -9.59 -9.68 7.13
C LEU A 116 -8.91 -9.52 5.77
N PHE A 117 -7.62 -9.18 5.77
CA PHE A 117 -6.83 -9.03 4.55
C PHE A 117 -6.45 -10.36 3.89
N PHE A 118 -6.82 -11.49 4.50
CA PHE A 118 -6.82 -12.80 3.85
C PHE A 118 -8.22 -13.16 3.31
N LEU A 119 -9.10 -12.17 3.19
CA LEU A 119 -10.44 -12.27 2.63
C LEU A 119 -11.28 -13.38 3.28
N ASP A 120 -11.16 -13.53 4.61
CA ASP A 120 -11.85 -14.58 5.39
C ASP A 120 -13.38 -14.43 5.39
N PHE A 121 -13.89 -13.28 4.99
CA PHE A 121 -15.33 -13.01 4.85
C PHE A 121 -15.88 -13.36 3.46
N ALA A 122 -15.02 -13.46 2.44
CA ALA A 122 -15.44 -13.70 1.06
C ALA A 122 -15.98 -15.14 0.91
N LYS A 123 -17.20 -15.29 0.35
CA LYS A 123 -17.81 -16.58 0.07
C LYS A 123 -17.02 -17.39 -0.96
N GLY A 124 -17.29 -18.70 -1.06
CA GLY A 124 -16.57 -19.63 -1.93
C GLY A 124 -16.59 -19.23 -3.40
N GLU A 125 -17.75 -18.80 -3.90
CA GLU A 125 -17.96 -18.41 -5.28
C GLU A 125 -17.27 -17.10 -5.67
N LYS A 126 -16.93 -16.23 -4.70
CA LYS A 126 -16.30 -14.93 -4.97
C LYS A 126 -14.84 -15.10 -5.39
N ARG A 127 -14.42 -14.35 -6.41
CA ARG A 127 -13.02 -14.29 -6.82
C ARG A 127 -12.19 -13.55 -5.76
N LYS A 128 -10.99 -14.05 -5.48
CA LYS A 128 -10.09 -13.54 -4.46
C LYS A 128 -8.71 -13.33 -5.07
N ILE A 129 -8.27 -12.11 -5.12
CA ILE A 129 -6.97 -11.73 -5.71
C ILE A 129 -6.15 -10.98 -4.67
N ALA A 130 -4.86 -11.25 -4.61
CA ALA A 130 -3.90 -10.50 -3.82
C ALA A 130 -2.90 -9.81 -4.75
N TYR A 131 -2.87 -8.48 -4.75
CA TYR A 131 -1.89 -7.71 -5.51
C TYR A 131 -0.87 -7.04 -4.59
N GLY A 132 0.30 -7.62 -4.50
CA GLY A 132 1.46 -7.04 -3.82
C GLY A 132 1.36 -6.86 -2.30
N PRO A 133 0.57 -7.64 -1.51
CA PRO A 133 0.63 -7.55 -0.06
C PRO A 133 2.00 -7.96 0.47
N SER A 134 2.36 -7.47 1.68
CA SER A 134 3.60 -7.75 2.37
C SER A 134 3.32 -8.19 3.81
N MET A 135 4.18 -9.09 4.34
CA MET A 135 4.20 -9.44 5.77
C MET A 135 5.18 -8.59 6.58
N ALA A 136 5.91 -7.65 5.95
CA ALA A 136 6.95 -6.81 6.50
C ALA A 136 8.21 -7.58 6.94
N ARG A 137 8.07 -8.74 7.55
CA ARG A 137 9.15 -9.62 8.01
C ARG A 137 8.97 -11.03 7.46
N HIS A 138 10.07 -11.71 7.20
CA HIS A 138 10.10 -13.09 6.68
C HIS A 138 10.55 -14.10 7.72
N ASP A 139 10.33 -13.79 9.00
CA ASP A 139 10.60 -14.72 10.10
C ASP A 139 9.70 -15.95 10.03
N LYS A 140 10.14 -17.08 10.60
CA LYS A 140 9.32 -18.29 10.66
C LYS A 140 8.01 -17.98 11.40
N PRO A 141 6.85 -18.16 10.75
CA PRO A 141 5.57 -17.91 11.40
C PRO A 141 5.28 -18.89 12.52
N SER A 142 4.51 -18.46 13.53
CA SER A 142 4.07 -19.38 14.58
C SER A 142 3.13 -20.45 14.02
N GLU A 143 3.15 -21.64 14.63
CA GLU A 143 2.29 -22.77 14.26
C GLU A 143 0.79 -22.39 14.24
N ARG A 144 0.37 -21.56 15.20
CA ARG A 144 -1.02 -21.04 15.26
C ARG A 144 -1.35 -20.19 14.03
N TYR A 145 -0.41 -19.34 13.61
CA TYR A 145 -0.59 -18.47 12.44
C TYR A 145 -0.61 -19.32 11.16
N LEU A 146 0.33 -20.25 11.02
CA LEU A 146 0.40 -21.18 9.89
C LEU A 146 -0.93 -21.93 9.71
N ARG A 147 -1.44 -22.60 10.77
CA ARG A 147 -2.72 -23.32 10.70
C ARG A 147 -3.90 -22.42 10.29
N LYS A 148 -3.91 -21.17 10.77
CA LYS A 148 -5.02 -20.23 10.45
C LYS A 148 -4.95 -19.72 9.01
N ILE A 149 -3.76 -19.35 8.54
CA ILE A 149 -3.60 -18.58 7.29
C ILE A 149 -3.42 -19.49 6.09
N SER A 150 -2.78 -20.66 6.21
CA SER A 150 -2.60 -21.59 5.08
C SER A 150 -3.91 -21.96 4.37
N GLY A 151 -4.96 -22.21 5.17
CA GLY A 151 -6.28 -22.50 4.60
C GLY A 151 -6.90 -21.32 3.85
N LEU A 152 -6.65 -20.09 4.31
CA LEU A 152 -7.16 -18.89 3.66
C LEU A 152 -6.40 -18.57 2.38
N LEU A 153 -5.05 -18.68 2.38
CA LEU A 153 -4.22 -18.47 1.19
C LEU A 153 -4.59 -19.40 0.04
N LYS A 154 -4.88 -20.68 0.34
CA LYS A 154 -5.33 -21.67 -0.66
C LYS A 154 -6.66 -21.32 -1.33
N ARG A 155 -7.41 -20.32 -0.83
CA ARG A 155 -8.68 -19.87 -1.41
C ARG A 155 -8.52 -18.80 -2.48
N PHE A 156 -7.32 -18.22 -2.62
CA PHE A 156 -7.08 -17.17 -3.60
C PHE A 156 -7.00 -17.72 -5.02
N ASP A 157 -7.58 -17.00 -5.97
CA ASP A 157 -7.51 -17.28 -7.40
C ASP A 157 -6.15 -16.89 -7.98
N ALA A 158 -5.54 -15.84 -7.43
CA ALA A 158 -4.20 -15.40 -7.80
C ALA A 158 -3.54 -14.64 -6.64
N ILE A 159 -2.25 -14.87 -6.44
CA ILE A 159 -1.44 -14.21 -5.42
C ILE A 159 -0.20 -13.64 -6.05
N SER A 160 0.00 -12.34 -5.90
CA SER A 160 1.30 -11.69 -6.07
C SER A 160 1.75 -11.02 -4.77
N VAL A 161 3.03 -10.75 -4.68
CA VAL A 161 3.68 -10.08 -3.54
C VAL A 161 4.67 -9.04 -4.05
N ARG A 162 4.98 -8.00 -3.26
CA ARG A 162 5.86 -6.89 -3.72
C ARG A 162 7.34 -7.07 -3.36
N GLU A 163 7.71 -8.20 -2.78
CA GLU A 163 9.09 -8.49 -2.36
C GLU A 163 9.48 -9.89 -2.83
N GLN A 164 10.68 -10.03 -3.40
CA GLN A 164 11.17 -11.32 -3.88
C GLN A 164 11.24 -12.35 -2.75
N GLY A 165 11.78 -11.97 -1.59
CA GLY A 165 11.87 -12.86 -0.43
C GLY A 165 10.53 -13.37 0.09
N MET A 166 9.43 -12.68 -0.20
CA MET A 166 8.08 -13.11 0.17
C MET A 166 7.58 -14.26 -0.69
N VAL A 167 8.03 -14.37 -1.94
CA VAL A 167 7.72 -15.52 -2.82
C VAL A 167 8.22 -16.81 -2.18
N ASP A 168 9.49 -16.82 -1.77
CA ASP A 168 10.11 -17.99 -1.13
C ASP A 168 9.48 -18.28 0.24
N HIS A 169 9.16 -17.24 1.00
CA HIS A 169 8.50 -17.36 2.28
C HIS A 169 7.12 -18.03 2.17
N LEU A 170 6.28 -17.61 1.22
CA LEU A 170 4.97 -18.21 0.99
C LEU A 170 5.07 -19.66 0.53
N ARG A 171 5.99 -19.96 -0.38
CA ARG A 171 6.24 -21.34 -0.83
C ARG A 171 6.71 -22.22 0.31
N LYS A 172 7.73 -21.77 1.08
CA LYS A 172 8.36 -22.55 2.16
C LYS A 172 7.42 -22.86 3.31
N TYR A 173 6.66 -21.87 3.79
CA TYR A 173 5.91 -22.02 5.04
C TYR A 173 4.42 -22.29 4.83
N PHE A 174 3.86 -21.89 3.70
CA PHE A 174 2.42 -22.01 3.43
C PHE A 174 2.10 -22.95 2.26
N GLY A 175 3.11 -23.41 1.52
CA GLY A 175 2.92 -24.22 0.31
C GLY A 175 2.09 -23.48 -0.73
N CYS A 176 2.32 -22.18 -0.87
CA CYS A 176 1.54 -21.29 -1.72
C CYS A 176 2.44 -20.62 -2.77
N ASP A 177 2.12 -20.80 -4.05
CA ASP A 177 2.80 -20.12 -5.13
C ASP A 177 2.33 -18.66 -5.23
N SER A 178 3.27 -17.79 -5.55
CA SER A 178 3.02 -16.37 -5.75
C SER A 178 4.01 -15.78 -6.76
N THR A 179 3.66 -14.63 -7.32
CA THR A 179 4.50 -13.90 -8.27
C THR A 179 4.97 -12.59 -7.64
N TRP A 180 6.23 -12.25 -7.83
CA TRP A 180 6.72 -10.94 -7.46
C TRP A 180 6.24 -9.90 -8.48
N VAL A 181 5.64 -8.81 -7.99
CA VAL A 181 5.15 -7.68 -8.80
C VAL A 181 5.65 -6.36 -8.22
N MET A 182 5.68 -5.33 -9.03
CA MET A 182 5.97 -3.97 -8.57
C MET A 182 4.83 -3.44 -7.70
N ASP A 183 5.17 -2.54 -6.75
CA ASP A 183 4.15 -1.82 -5.98
C ASP A 183 3.19 -1.09 -6.93
N PRO A 184 1.88 -1.00 -6.63
CA PRO A 184 0.91 -0.33 -7.49
C PRO A 184 1.27 1.08 -7.91
N VAL A 185 2.06 1.82 -7.13
CA VAL A 185 2.47 3.18 -7.50
C VAL A 185 3.24 3.23 -8.83
N PHE A 186 3.92 2.14 -9.19
CA PHE A 186 4.60 2.01 -10.49
C PHE A 186 3.65 1.69 -11.66
N LEU A 187 2.39 1.30 -11.40
CA LEU A 187 1.39 1.10 -12.46
C LEU A 187 0.82 2.43 -12.99
N HIS A 188 1.26 3.55 -12.45
CA HIS A 188 0.99 4.89 -12.94
C HIS A 188 2.26 5.47 -13.57
N SER A 189 2.09 6.14 -14.72
CA SER A 189 3.21 6.84 -15.34
C SER A 189 3.64 8.07 -14.52
N ARG A 190 4.88 8.50 -14.74
CA ARG A 190 5.41 9.73 -14.16
C ARG A 190 4.49 10.94 -14.45
N GLU A 191 3.99 11.05 -15.68
CA GLU A 191 3.11 12.15 -16.11
C GLU A 191 1.78 12.13 -15.37
N GLN A 192 1.25 10.94 -15.05
CA GLN A 192 0.01 10.82 -14.26
C GLN A 192 0.21 11.31 -12.83
N TRP A 193 1.35 10.99 -12.22
CA TRP A 193 1.70 11.50 -10.88
C TRP A 193 2.00 13.00 -10.88
N LEU A 194 2.67 13.52 -11.90
CA LEU A 194 2.97 14.95 -12.04
C LEU A 194 1.70 15.81 -12.13
N LYS A 195 0.60 15.30 -12.66
CA LYS A 195 -0.70 16.02 -12.66
C LYS A 195 -1.25 16.27 -11.26
N LEU A 196 -0.85 15.50 -10.27
CA LEU A 196 -1.25 15.65 -8.87
C LEU A 196 -0.23 16.44 -8.05
N ALA A 197 0.97 16.61 -8.57
CA ALA A 197 2.10 17.19 -7.85
C ALA A 197 1.96 18.72 -7.70
N GLN A 198 2.09 19.23 -6.47
CA GLN A 198 2.07 20.66 -6.14
C GLN A 198 3.29 20.96 -5.25
N PRO A 199 4.44 21.39 -5.81
CA PRO A 199 5.64 21.63 -5.03
C PRO A 199 5.52 22.89 -4.18
N ALA A 200 6.13 22.86 -2.98
CA ALA A 200 6.35 24.06 -2.20
C ALA A 200 7.32 25.01 -2.92
N GLU A 201 7.22 26.30 -2.62
CA GLU A 201 8.17 27.28 -3.10
C GLU A 201 9.60 26.90 -2.71
N GLY A 202 10.52 26.99 -3.65
CA GLY A 202 11.93 26.64 -3.44
C GLY A 202 12.25 25.14 -3.44
N ALA A 203 11.27 24.24 -3.57
CA ALA A 203 11.54 22.79 -3.58
C ALA A 203 12.60 22.39 -4.62
N GLY A 204 12.62 23.01 -5.79
CA GLY A 204 13.56 22.71 -6.88
C GLY A 204 15.05 22.93 -6.54
N ASN A 205 15.33 23.80 -5.59
CA ASN A 205 16.68 24.08 -5.13
C ASN A 205 17.01 23.40 -3.78
N SER A 206 16.09 22.64 -3.22
CA SER A 206 16.19 22.07 -1.88
C SER A 206 16.58 20.59 -1.88
N VAL A 207 17.30 20.19 -0.83
CA VAL A 207 17.34 18.81 -0.39
C VAL A 207 16.03 18.54 0.33
N VAL A 208 15.19 17.69 -0.25
CA VAL A 208 13.90 17.31 0.33
C VAL A 208 14.04 16.00 1.10
N SER A 209 13.48 15.92 2.29
CA SER A 209 13.44 14.68 3.05
C SER A 209 12.01 14.26 3.40
N TYR A 210 11.81 12.93 3.50
CA TYR A 210 10.63 12.34 4.13
C TYR A 210 11.07 11.26 5.12
N ILE A 211 10.96 11.58 6.41
CA ILE A 211 11.46 10.74 7.50
C ILE A 211 10.29 10.24 8.36
N LEU A 212 10.17 8.91 8.44
CA LEU A 212 9.13 8.21 9.21
C LEU A 212 9.48 8.12 10.69
N ASP A 213 10.75 7.83 10.99
CA ASP A 213 11.24 7.61 12.35
C ASP A 213 12.51 8.47 12.58
N PRO A 214 12.36 9.77 12.94
CA PRO A 214 13.46 10.68 13.16
C PRO A 214 14.42 10.20 14.28
N THR A 215 15.71 10.34 14.06
CA THR A 215 16.78 10.08 15.02
C THR A 215 17.87 11.13 14.89
N GLU A 216 18.75 11.27 15.90
CA GLU A 216 19.86 12.21 15.84
C GLU A 216 20.85 11.89 14.71
N SER A 217 21.08 10.61 14.40
CA SER A 217 21.92 10.21 13.25
C SER A 217 21.30 10.67 11.92
N LYS A 218 20.00 10.43 11.72
CA LYS A 218 19.31 10.91 10.52
C LYS A 218 19.34 12.44 10.40
N ARG A 219 19.19 13.16 11.53
CA ARG A 219 19.32 14.62 11.56
C ARG A 219 20.70 15.09 11.07
N LYS A 220 21.77 14.45 11.56
CA LYS A 220 23.16 14.77 11.14
C LYS A 220 23.36 14.44 9.65
N LEU A 221 22.86 13.31 9.18
CA LEU A 221 22.93 12.94 7.76
C LEU A 221 22.25 13.99 6.86
N LEU A 222 21.07 14.48 7.25
CA LEU A 222 20.37 15.53 6.49
C LEU A 222 21.21 16.81 6.40
N LEU A 223 21.84 17.22 7.49
CA LEU A 223 22.74 18.38 7.51
C LEU A 223 24.01 18.16 6.69
N ASP A 224 24.61 16.97 6.73
CA ASP A 224 25.79 16.63 5.92
C ASP A 224 25.47 16.75 4.42
N ILE A 225 24.36 16.18 3.97
CA ILE A 225 23.96 16.23 2.56
C ILE A 225 23.61 17.66 2.12
N SER A 226 22.87 18.40 2.96
CA SER A 226 22.53 19.81 2.71
C SER A 226 23.78 20.66 2.53
N SER A 227 24.79 20.46 3.39
CA SER A 227 26.08 21.14 3.31
C SER A 227 26.85 20.78 2.03
N ARG A 228 26.96 19.50 1.69
CA ARG A 228 27.68 19.03 0.48
C ARG A 228 27.04 19.52 -0.82
N LEU A 229 25.71 19.67 -0.83
CA LEU A 229 24.96 20.14 -1.99
C LEU A 229 24.77 21.66 -2.02
N GLU A 230 25.19 22.36 -0.96
CA GLU A 230 24.95 23.80 -0.78
C GLU A 230 23.48 24.17 -1.04
N ALA A 231 22.58 23.38 -0.46
CA ALA A 231 21.14 23.47 -0.71
C ALA A 231 20.33 23.44 0.59
N PRO A 232 19.29 24.30 0.73
CA PRO A 232 18.47 24.31 1.93
C PRO A 232 17.69 23.00 2.10
N LEU A 233 17.34 22.70 3.34
CA LEU A 233 16.49 21.55 3.68
C LEU A 233 15.00 21.93 3.59
N LEU A 234 14.22 21.02 3.05
CA LEU A 234 12.75 21.00 3.12
C LEU A 234 12.33 19.63 3.64
N ASN A 235 11.88 19.58 4.90
CA ASN A 235 11.67 18.31 5.57
C ASN A 235 10.19 18.01 5.72
N MET A 236 9.77 16.80 5.32
CA MET A 236 8.47 16.21 5.58
C MET A 236 8.63 15.09 6.60
N VAL A 237 7.69 14.96 7.51
CA VAL A 237 7.70 13.94 8.56
C VAL A 237 6.40 13.14 8.57
N ASP A 238 6.44 11.93 9.14
CA ASP A 238 5.25 11.11 9.31
C ASP A 238 4.33 11.71 10.38
N ILE A 239 3.07 11.97 10.03
CA ILE A 239 2.05 12.59 10.91
C ILE A 239 1.29 11.57 11.76
N GLN A 240 1.58 10.26 11.61
CA GLN A 240 0.79 9.19 12.24
C GLN A 240 0.87 9.14 13.77
N LYS A 241 1.95 9.65 14.37
CA LYS A 241 2.20 9.49 15.80
C LYS A 241 1.80 10.74 16.57
N LYS A 242 0.53 10.83 17.02
CA LYS A 242 0.08 11.94 17.88
C LYS A 242 0.81 12.03 19.22
N GLU A 243 1.38 10.93 19.72
CA GLU A 243 2.10 10.87 20.99
C GLU A 243 3.58 11.24 20.86
N ILE A 244 4.12 11.22 19.64
CA ILE A 244 5.51 11.56 19.34
C ILE A 244 5.50 12.61 18.24
N ASN A 245 5.94 13.83 18.58
CA ASN A 245 6.06 14.90 17.60
C ASN A 245 7.34 14.69 16.77
N ASN A 246 7.20 14.04 15.63
CA ASN A 246 8.33 13.79 14.73
C ASN A 246 9.02 15.08 14.26
N ARG A 247 8.29 16.20 14.20
CA ARG A 247 8.85 17.51 13.87
C ARG A 247 9.79 18.00 14.95
N GLU A 248 9.39 17.88 16.22
CA GLU A 248 10.24 18.23 17.37
C GLU A 248 11.46 17.31 17.46
N LEU A 249 11.30 16.02 17.16
CA LEU A 249 12.41 15.07 17.16
C LEU A 249 13.42 15.37 16.05
N LEU A 250 12.96 15.71 14.85
CA LEU A 250 13.84 16.08 13.75
C LEU A 250 14.55 17.42 14.03
N ASN A 251 13.83 18.38 14.59
CA ASN A 251 14.31 19.69 15.03
C ASN A 251 15.24 20.37 14.02
N LEU A 252 14.79 20.48 12.78
CA LEU A 252 15.52 21.11 11.69
C LEU A 252 14.72 22.27 11.08
N PRO A 253 15.37 23.36 10.65
CA PRO A 253 14.71 24.40 9.86
C PRO A 253 14.16 23.78 8.55
N GLY A 254 13.11 24.41 8.01
CA GLY A 254 12.45 23.91 6.79
C GLY A 254 11.59 22.66 7.01
N THR A 255 11.29 22.28 8.26
CA THR A 255 10.37 21.19 8.55
C THR A 255 8.92 21.67 8.46
N MET A 256 8.16 21.10 7.49
CA MET A 256 6.76 21.44 7.25
C MET A 256 5.87 21.02 8.42
N GLU A 257 4.81 21.80 8.69
CA GLU A 257 3.82 21.43 9.72
C GLU A 257 2.99 20.23 9.28
N GLU A 258 2.43 20.31 8.08
CA GLU A 258 1.63 19.27 7.48
C GLU A 258 1.75 19.42 5.96
N ALA A 259 2.09 18.35 5.25
CA ALA A 259 2.06 18.30 3.81
C ALA A 259 0.80 17.58 3.34
N THR A 260 0.11 18.13 2.34
CA THR A 260 -0.93 17.39 1.63
C THR A 260 -0.30 16.28 0.78
N LEU A 261 -1.11 15.37 0.21
CA LEU A 261 -0.58 14.38 -0.75
C LEU A 261 0.01 15.05 -2.00
N ASN A 262 -0.60 16.15 -2.43
CA ASN A 262 -0.15 16.92 -3.59
C ASN A 262 1.19 17.60 -3.31
N ASP A 263 1.36 18.19 -2.12
CA ASP A 263 2.64 18.78 -1.67
C ASP A 263 3.72 17.71 -1.53
N TRP A 264 3.38 16.55 -0.94
CA TRP A 264 4.31 15.45 -0.77
C TRP A 264 4.84 14.95 -2.12
N LEU A 265 3.94 14.72 -3.09
CA LEU A 265 4.31 14.36 -4.46
C LEU A 265 5.12 15.47 -5.14
N GLY A 266 4.67 16.72 -5.02
CA GLY A 266 5.30 17.87 -5.64
C GLY A 266 6.72 18.13 -5.15
N ASN A 267 6.92 18.04 -3.84
CA ASN A 267 8.22 18.26 -3.23
C ASN A 267 9.22 17.18 -3.68
N ILE A 268 8.83 15.91 -3.75
CA ILE A 268 9.69 14.84 -4.26
C ILE A 268 9.95 15.05 -5.76
N ALA A 269 8.90 15.33 -6.55
CA ALA A 269 9.03 15.47 -7.99
C ALA A 269 9.97 16.61 -8.44
N HIS A 270 10.11 17.66 -7.64
CA HIS A 270 10.86 18.85 -8.01
C HIS A 270 12.16 19.04 -7.23
N CYS A 271 12.43 18.24 -6.19
CA CYS A 271 13.64 18.42 -5.35
C CYS A 271 14.94 18.37 -6.15
N LYS A 272 15.98 18.99 -5.59
CA LYS A 272 17.38 18.83 -6.06
C LYS A 272 17.91 17.44 -5.71
N TYR A 273 17.64 16.99 -4.48
CA TYR A 273 18.03 15.68 -3.95
C TYR A 273 17.00 15.19 -2.93
N PHE A 274 16.82 13.86 -2.82
CA PHE A 274 15.82 13.28 -1.93
C PHE A 274 16.43 12.33 -0.90
N ILE A 275 15.98 12.42 0.36
CA ILE A 275 16.44 11.55 1.46
C ILE A 275 15.24 10.98 2.19
N THR A 276 15.24 9.66 2.41
CA THR A 276 14.09 9.03 3.05
C THR A 276 14.43 7.72 3.76
N ASP A 277 13.67 7.38 4.81
CA ASP A 277 13.59 6.05 5.41
C ASP A 277 12.25 5.36 5.07
N SER A 278 11.54 5.88 4.06
CA SER A 278 10.26 5.36 3.57
C SER A 278 10.43 4.57 2.28
N TYR A 279 9.91 3.34 2.24
CA TYR A 279 9.87 2.55 1.00
C TYR A 279 9.14 3.28 -0.13
N HIS A 280 7.98 3.87 0.14
CA HIS A 280 7.25 4.62 -0.89
C HIS A 280 7.97 5.92 -1.27
N GLY A 281 8.72 6.52 -0.34
CA GLY A 281 9.62 7.62 -0.69
C GLY A 281 10.62 7.22 -1.78
N VAL A 282 11.26 6.05 -1.64
CA VAL A 282 12.15 5.49 -2.68
C VAL A 282 11.40 5.23 -3.99
N CYS A 283 10.19 4.63 -3.92
CA CYS A 283 9.39 4.40 -5.13
C CYS A 283 9.14 5.71 -5.91
N PHE A 284 8.75 6.78 -5.22
CA PHE A 284 8.48 8.06 -5.88
C PHE A 284 9.73 8.79 -6.32
N ALA A 285 10.86 8.66 -5.62
CA ALA A 285 12.15 9.14 -6.11
C ALA A 285 12.51 8.49 -7.45
N LEU A 286 12.33 7.18 -7.57
CA LEU A 286 12.54 6.43 -8.81
C LEU A 286 11.56 6.86 -9.92
N ILE A 287 10.26 6.98 -9.62
CA ILE A 287 9.24 7.42 -10.58
C ILE A 287 9.55 8.81 -11.14
N PHE A 288 10.00 9.72 -10.28
CA PHE A 288 10.31 11.11 -10.68
C PHE A 288 11.76 11.30 -11.16
N ASN A 289 12.56 10.24 -11.24
CA ASN A 289 13.97 10.29 -11.62
C ASN A 289 14.77 11.27 -10.77
N LYS A 290 14.61 11.20 -9.45
CA LYS A 290 15.32 12.06 -8.50
C LYS A 290 16.51 11.35 -7.88
N PRO A 291 17.68 11.98 -7.84
CA PRO A 291 18.79 11.41 -7.11
C PRO A 291 18.42 11.32 -5.62
N PHE A 292 18.73 10.18 -5.01
CA PHE A 292 18.30 9.91 -3.63
C PHE A 292 19.31 9.07 -2.85
N ILE A 293 19.17 9.15 -1.55
CA ILE A 293 19.64 8.18 -0.57
C ILE A 293 18.44 7.68 0.25
N CYS A 294 18.39 6.39 0.50
CA CYS A 294 17.48 5.84 1.51
C CYS A 294 18.25 5.32 2.73
N ILE A 295 17.59 5.38 3.86
CA ILE A 295 18.11 4.92 5.15
C ILE A 295 17.34 3.65 5.51
N ASP A 296 18.06 2.59 5.88
CA ASP A 296 17.41 1.36 6.32
C ASP A 296 16.50 1.61 7.53
N ASN A 297 15.38 0.90 7.55
CA ASN A 297 14.43 0.95 8.65
C ASN A 297 13.97 -0.49 9.01
N PRO A 298 14.82 -1.24 9.76
CA PRO A 298 14.56 -2.63 10.10
C PRO A 298 13.26 -2.84 10.88
N LEU A 299 12.85 -1.86 11.69
CA LEU A 299 11.60 -1.91 12.45
C LEU A 299 10.38 -1.96 11.54
N ARG A 300 10.47 -1.30 10.38
CA ARG A 300 9.41 -1.29 9.36
C ARG A 300 9.62 -2.36 8.27
N GLY A 301 10.73 -3.11 8.29
CA GLY A 301 11.07 -4.19 7.37
C GLY A 301 11.92 -3.74 6.18
N SER A 302 13.18 -4.19 6.15
CA SER A 302 14.17 -3.87 5.13
C SER A 302 13.96 -4.60 3.80
N GLY A 303 13.28 -5.76 3.82
CA GLY A 303 13.17 -6.64 2.64
C GLY A 303 12.60 -5.99 1.39
N ARG A 304 11.72 -5.00 1.55
CA ARG A 304 11.12 -4.24 0.43
C ARG A 304 12.14 -3.35 -0.27
N PHE A 305 12.96 -2.63 0.51
CA PHE A 305 14.06 -1.82 -0.02
C PHE A 305 15.07 -2.70 -0.73
N ILE A 306 15.47 -3.79 -0.08
CA ILE A 306 16.46 -4.72 -0.61
C ILE A 306 16.00 -5.28 -1.96
N SER A 307 14.78 -5.82 -2.04
CA SER A 307 14.25 -6.38 -3.30
C SER A 307 14.22 -5.35 -4.44
N LEU A 308 13.78 -4.12 -4.16
CA LEU A 308 13.69 -3.07 -5.18
C LEU A 308 15.06 -2.56 -5.60
N LEU A 309 15.95 -2.29 -4.64
CA LEU A 309 17.26 -1.74 -4.93
C LEU A 309 18.21 -2.76 -5.56
N GLU A 310 18.12 -4.04 -5.22
CA GLU A 310 18.87 -5.11 -5.87
C GLU A 310 18.43 -5.29 -7.32
N LEU A 311 17.12 -5.27 -7.59
CA LEU A 311 16.57 -5.30 -8.95
C LEU A 311 17.18 -4.21 -9.84
N LEU A 312 17.38 -3.01 -9.28
CA LEU A 312 17.83 -1.82 -10.00
C LEU A 312 19.35 -1.59 -9.92
N HIS A 313 20.10 -2.50 -9.28
CA HIS A 313 21.52 -2.34 -8.98
C HIS A 313 21.88 -1.07 -8.19
N LEU A 314 21.01 -0.69 -7.22
CA LEU A 314 21.09 0.54 -6.42
C LEU A 314 21.31 0.28 -4.93
N ARG A 315 21.92 -0.85 -4.54
CA ARG A 315 22.16 -1.17 -3.12
C ARG A 315 23.07 -0.14 -2.42
N ASP A 316 23.96 0.49 -3.15
CA ASP A 316 24.80 1.59 -2.70
C ASP A 316 24.02 2.84 -2.26
N ARG A 317 22.76 2.96 -2.67
CA ARG A 317 21.85 4.06 -2.26
C ARG A 317 21.21 3.82 -0.90
N MET A 318 21.38 2.66 -0.29
CA MET A 318 20.82 2.34 1.00
C MET A 318 21.88 2.39 2.09
N LEU A 319 21.77 3.37 2.96
CA LEU A 319 22.63 3.53 4.13
C LEU A 319 22.08 2.74 5.33
N PRO A 320 22.96 2.32 6.27
CA PRO A 320 22.53 1.73 7.54
C PRO A 320 21.62 2.66 8.35
N GLU A 321 20.77 2.10 9.22
CA GLU A 321 19.83 2.84 10.07
C GLU A 321 20.49 3.98 10.87
N HIS A 322 21.71 3.78 11.32
CA HIS A 322 22.45 4.72 12.18
C HIS A 322 23.47 5.59 11.42
N ALA A 323 23.42 5.61 10.10
CA ALA A 323 24.28 6.48 9.32
C ALA A 323 24.02 7.96 9.65
N ASP A 324 25.07 8.70 9.94
CA ASP A 324 25.04 10.14 10.29
C ASP A 324 25.71 11.03 9.25
N ARG A 325 26.30 10.42 8.21
CA ARG A 325 26.90 11.07 7.03
C ARG A 325 26.90 10.15 5.82
N ILE A 326 27.04 10.71 4.64
CA ILE A 326 27.28 9.92 3.42
C ILE A 326 28.74 9.45 3.41
N PRO A 327 29.01 8.18 3.07
CA PRO A 327 30.37 7.70 2.86
C PRO A 327 31.11 8.54 1.81
N ASP A 328 32.42 8.75 2.03
CA ASP A 328 33.26 9.48 1.09
C ASP A 328 33.29 8.73 -0.25
N GLY A 329 33.27 9.49 -1.36
CA GLY A 329 33.23 8.93 -2.72
C GLY A 329 31.86 8.49 -3.20
N THR A 330 30.80 8.56 -2.37
CA THR A 330 29.41 8.31 -2.84
C THR A 330 29.02 9.40 -3.85
N SER A 331 28.70 9.00 -5.09
CA SER A 331 28.17 9.95 -6.09
C SER A 331 26.79 10.43 -5.66
N LEU A 332 26.56 11.73 -5.69
CA LEU A 332 25.24 12.34 -5.46
C LEU A 332 24.40 12.40 -6.75
N GLU A 333 24.98 12.11 -7.90
CA GLU A 333 24.28 12.02 -9.18
C GLU A 333 23.79 10.61 -9.46
N MET A 334 22.75 10.49 -10.26
CA MET A 334 22.19 9.21 -10.71
C MET A 334 21.86 9.25 -12.20
N ASN A 335 22.31 8.22 -12.93
CA ASN A 335 21.86 7.99 -14.30
C ASN A 335 20.64 7.07 -14.29
N TYR A 336 19.54 7.54 -14.85
CA TYR A 336 18.26 6.85 -14.84
C TYR A 336 17.97 6.02 -16.12
N GLU A 337 18.86 6.03 -17.11
CA GLU A 337 18.60 5.36 -18.39
C GLU A 337 18.35 3.85 -18.21
N THR A 338 19.32 3.14 -17.65
CA THR A 338 19.19 1.69 -17.38
C THR A 338 18.13 1.40 -16.31
N ILE A 339 18.04 2.25 -15.28
CA ILE A 339 17.05 2.13 -14.22
C ILE A 339 15.63 2.14 -14.80
N ASN A 340 15.34 3.11 -15.67
CA ASN A 340 14.02 3.24 -16.31
C ASN A 340 13.70 2.07 -17.23
N GLN A 341 14.68 1.50 -17.94
CA GLN A 341 14.48 0.31 -18.77
C GLN A 341 14.07 -0.91 -17.92
N ILE A 342 14.76 -1.13 -16.81
CA ILE A 342 14.44 -2.24 -15.89
C ILE A 342 13.05 -2.01 -15.25
N LEU A 343 12.78 -0.80 -14.76
CA LEU A 343 11.49 -0.45 -14.18
C LEU A 343 10.35 -0.69 -15.19
N GLN A 344 10.49 -0.20 -16.41
CA GLN A 344 9.47 -0.35 -17.46
C GLN A 344 9.14 -1.81 -17.72
N ALA A 345 10.13 -2.68 -17.88
CA ALA A 345 9.93 -4.09 -18.10
C ALA A 345 9.15 -4.76 -16.96
N HIS A 346 9.50 -4.45 -15.70
CA HIS A 346 8.81 -5.00 -14.52
C HIS A 346 7.42 -4.40 -14.29
N MET A 347 7.20 -3.14 -14.66
CA MET A 347 5.87 -2.51 -14.65
C MET A 347 4.93 -3.19 -15.65
N GLU A 348 5.40 -3.47 -16.87
CA GLU A 348 4.64 -4.18 -17.90
C GLU A 348 4.28 -5.60 -17.45
N GLN A 349 5.25 -6.36 -16.91
CA GLN A 349 5.01 -7.68 -16.35
C GLN A 349 3.98 -7.66 -15.22
N SER A 350 4.06 -6.66 -14.33
CA SER A 350 3.13 -6.50 -13.21
C SER A 350 1.72 -6.13 -13.67
N GLY A 351 1.60 -5.28 -14.67
CA GLY A 351 0.34 -4.94 -15.33
C GLY A 351 -0.29 -6.15 -16.03
N GLN A 352 0.50 -6.92 -16.77
CA GLN A 352 0.06 -8.14 -17.44
C GLN A 352 -0.40 -9.19 -16.42
N TRP A 353 0.36 -9.38 -15.33
CA TRP A 353 -0.06 -10.28 -14.25
C TRP A 353 -1.44 -9.91 -13.69
N LEU A 354 -1.70 -8.61 -13.50
CA LEU A 354 -2.98 -8.14 -12.97
C LEU A 354 -4.13 -8.41 -13.96
N LEU A 355 -3.92 -8.18 -15.25
CA LEU A 355 -4.87 -8.51 -16.30
C LEU A 355 -5.20 -10.01 -16.33
N ASP A 356 -4.18 -10.86 -16.26
CA ASP A 356 -4.32 -12.31 -16.24
C ASP A 356 -5.07 -12.79 -15.00
N ALA A 357 -4.74 -12.24 -13.81
CA ALA A 357 -5.42 -12.57 -12.56
C ALA A 357 -6.92 -12.21 -12.58
N LEU A 358 -7.29 -11.15 -13.30
CA LEU A 358 -8.69 -10.71 -13.45
C LEU A 358 -9.47 -11.53 -14.46
N SER A 359 -8.82 -12.03 -15.52
CA SER A 359 -9.45 -12.70 -16.67
C SER A 359 -9.39 -14.23 -16.62
N LYS A 360 -8.36 -14.81 -15.99
CA LYS A 360 -8.13 -16.25 -15.98
C LYS A 360 -9.30 -17.00 -15.34
N LYS A 361 -9.79 -18.03 -16.05
CA LYS A 361 -10.83 -18.92 -15.52
C LYS A 361 -10.34 -19.65 -14.28
N ARG A 362 -11.21 -19.71 -13.26
CA ARG A 362 -10.92 -20.42 -12.01
C ARG A 362 -10.77 -21.92 -12.28
N PRO A 363 -9.70 -22.60 -11.80
CA PRO A 363 -9.59 -24.06 -11.87
C PRO A 363 -10.68 -24.75 -11.06
N GLU A 364 -11.24 -25.86 -11.55
CA GLU A 364 -12.28 -26.64 -10.87
C GLU A 364 -11.85 -27.12 -9.48
N ALA A 365 -10.58 -27.54 -9.33
CA ALA A 365 -10.03 -27.94 -8.05
C ALA A 365 -10.09 -26.81 -7.00
N LEU A 366 -9.82 -25.56 -7.40
CA LEU A 366 -9.94 -24.40 -6.51
C LEU A 366 -11.39 -24.08 -6.20
N GLU A 367 -12.28 -24.21 -7.16
CA GLU A 367 -13.72 -24.04 -6.95
C GLU A 367 -14.26 -25.05 -5.95
N HIS A 368 -13.91 -26.33 -6.12
CA HIS A 368 -14.26 -27.40 -5.18
C HIS A 368 -13.70 -27.12 -3.77
N TYR A 369 -12.42 -26.74 -3.66
CA TYR A 369 -11.80 -26.39 -2.38
C TYR A 369 -12.53 -25.24 -1.69
N ASN A 370 -12.85 -24.17 -2.42
CA ASN A 370 -13.54 -23.01 -1.90
C ASN A 370 -14.94 -23.37 -1.37
N ARG A 371 -15.70 -24.17 -2.10
CA ARG A 371 -17.05 -24.64 -1.67
C ARG A 371 -16.96 -25.55 -0.45
N SER A 372 -16.06 -26.53 -0.43
CA SER A 372 -15.91 -27.51 0.65
C SER A 372 -15.45 -26.88 1.98
N THR A 373 -14.62 -25.82 1.89
CA THR A 373 -14.06 -25.15 3.07
C THR A 373 -14.84 -23.91 3.53
N GLU A 374 -15.87 -23.48 2.79
CA GLU A 374 -16.61 -22.26 3.06
C GLU A 374 -17.14 -22.18 4.50
N LYS A 375 -17.82 -23.22 4.98
CA LYS A 375 -18.39 -23.22 6.35
C LYS A 375 -17.32 -23.05 7.43
N LYS A 376 -16.11 -23.55 7.20
CA LYS A 376 -15.00 -23.53 8.16
C LYS A 376 -14.17 -22.25 8.10
N LEU A 377 -13.92 -21.74 6.90
CA LEU A 377 -12.96 -20.66 6.66
C LEU A 377 -13.62 -19.30 6.44
N THR A 378 -14.91 -19.25 6.03
CA THR A 378 -15.59 -17.97 5.81
C THR A 378 -16.14 -17.42 7.12
N ARG A 379 -15.67 -16.22 7.47
CA ARG A 379 -16.18 -15.46 8.62
C ARG A 379 -17.64 -15.05 8.34
N LYS A 380 -18.53 -15.44 9.24
CA LYS A 380 -19.92 -14.99 9.22
C LYS A 380 -20.17 -13.95 10.31
N PRO A 381 -21.13 -13.03 10.12
CA PRO A 381 -21.54 -12.15 11.18
C PRO A 381 -22.11 -12.95 12.35
N PRO A 382 -21.97 -12.45 13.59
CA PRO A 382 -22.54 -13.11 14.76
C PRO A 382 -24.05 -13.12 14.66
N THR A 383 -24.67 -14.23 15.09
CA THR A 383 -26.12 -14.33 15.21
C THR A 383 -26.65 -13.33 16.22
N ARG A 384 -27.95 -12.97 16.13
CA ARG A 384 -28.62 -12.07 17.08
C ARG A 384 -28.39 -12.51 18.54
N TRP A 385 -28.41 -13.80 18.80
CA TRP A 385 -28.15 -14.38 20.13
C TRP A 385 -26.67 -14.18 20.59
N GLN A 386 -25.71 -14.36 19.70
CA GLN A 386 -24.28 -14.08 20.00
C GLN A 386 -24.03 -12.60 20.28
N LEU A 387 -24.73 -11.69 19.58
CA LEU A 387 -24.70 -10.25 19.81
C LEU A 387 -25.28 -9.90 21.19
N MET A 388 -26.39 -10.53 21.59
CA MET A 388 -26.97 -10.35 22.90
C MET A 388 -26.04 -10.82 24.02
N LYS A 389 -25.39 -11.99 23.87
CA LYS A 389 -24.36 -12.47 24.81
C LYS A 389 -23.17 -11.52 24.92
N ARG A 390 -22.68 -10.93 23.79
CA ARG A 390 -21.60 -9.94 23.80
C ARG A 390 -22.00 -8.66 24.54
N LYS A 391 -23.25 -8.17 24.33
CA LYS A 391 -23.78 -7.01 25.07
C LYS A 391 -23.90 -7.30 26.57
N GLY A 392 -24.40 -8.47 26.95
CA GLY A 392 -24.51 -8.90 28.36
C GLY A 392 -23.14 -8.98 29.05
N LYS A 393 -22.12 -9.58 28.40
CA LYS A 393 -20.74 -9.59 28.93
C LYS A 393 -20.14 -8.18 29.10
N ARG A 394 -20.36 -7.28 28.14
CA ARG A 394 -19.89 -5.89 28.26
C ARG A 394 -20.58 -5.12 29.38
N LEU A 395 -21.86 -5.39 29.61
CA LEU A 395 -22.60 -4.81 30.71
C LEU A 395 -22.06 -5.32 32.06
N LEU A 396 -21.85 -6.63 32.21
CA LEU A 396 -21.25 -7.24 33.39
C LEU A 396 -19.86 -6.71 33.69
N ILE A 397 -19.00 -6.54 32.69
CA ILE A 397 -17.66 -5.95 32.86
C ILE A 397 -17.77 -4.47 33.30
N LYS A 398 -18.69 -3.69 32.74
CA LYS A 398 -18.93 -2.31 33.17
C LYS A 398 -19.46 -2.22 34.62
N VAL A 399 -20.33 -3.12 35.01
CA VAL A 399 -20.85 -3.22 36.39
C VAL A 399 -19.73 -3.63 37.35
N TYR A 400 -18.92 -4.64 36.99
CA TYR A 400 -17.76 -5.08 37.78
C TYR A 400 -16.76 -3.92 38.00
N HIS A 401 -16.37 -3.20 36.92
CA HIS A 401 -15.47 -2.06 37.06
C HIS A 401 -16.05 -0.87 37.85
N ARG A 402 -17.39 -0.73 37.94
CA ARG A 402 -18.02 0.24 38.82
C ARG A 402 -18.03 -0.21 40.29
N LEU A 403 -18.12 -1.49 40.56
CA LEU A 403 -18.13 -2.04 41.91
C LEU A 403 -16.73 -2.12 42.54
N VAL A 404 -15.68 -2.33 41.71
CA VAL A 404 -14.29 -2.42 42.18
C VAL A 404 -13.63 -1.05 42.31
N ARG A 405 -14.23 0.03 41.78
CA ARG A 405 -13.78 1.43 41.94
C ARG A 405 -14.52 2.21 43.02
N ARG A 406 -15.37 1.56 43.81
CA ARG A 406 -15.91 2.05 45.08
C ARG A 406 -15.24 1.30 46.25
#